data_e15c70931c88b4f852baa94ff27d57ac
#
_entry.id   e15c70931c88b4f852baa94ff27d57ac
#
_cell.length_a   1.000
_cell.length_b   1.000
_cell.length_c   1.000
_cell.angle_alpha   90.00
_cell.angle_beta   90.00
_cell.angle_gamma   90.00
#
_symmetry.space_group_name_H-M   'P 1'
#
loop_
_entity.id
_entity.type
_entity.pdbx_description
1 polymer ?
#
loop_
_entity_poly.entity_id
_entity_poly.type
_entity_poly.pdbx_seq_one_letter_code
_entity_poly.pdbx_strand_id
1 'polypeptide(L)'
;AAREDVEVTISPETITVVAQEGEEALPSAISLGTIELEDVLGDTSYSFPIKLPAGVTAWGEQSRYARVSLTFPQLVTRQLAVEQIALQNIPQGYDAALVSKQLYVWVRGRQDLVEALDPNQLQVEVDLSEAGKGDELQRFPAKVTWKGGEPEGVKIMGTHYSVALRLKQ
;
A
#
# COMPACT_ATOMS: atom_id res chain seq x y z
N ALA A 1 -7.57 -5.85 0.15
CA ALA A 1 -8.42 -6.62 -0.77
C ALA A 1 -8.02 -8.08 -0.71
N ALA A 2 -9.00 -8.98 -0.75
CA ALA A 2 -8.71 -10.38 -0.97
C ALA A 2 -8.30 -10.59 -2.44
N ARG A 3 -7.64 -11.70 -2.73
CA ARG A 3 -7.22 -12.04 -4.11
C ARG A 3 -8.42 -12.13 -5.07
N GLU A 4 -9.58 -12.48 -4.56
CA GLU A 4 -10.87 -12.60 -5.27
C GLU A 4 -11.50 -11.25 -5.63
N ASP A 5 -11.05 -10.16 -5.02
CA ASP A 5 -11.57 -8.80 -5.29
C ASP A 5 -10.83 -8.10 -6.42
N VAL A 6 -9.76 -8.70 -6.96
CA VAL A 6 -8.90 -8.09 -7.96
C VAL A 6 -8.96 -8.87 -9.28
N GLU A 7 -9.17 -8.13 -10.36
CA GLU A 7 -8.98 -8.63 -11.71
C GLU A 7 -7.57 -8.27 -12.19
N VAL A 8 -6.83 -9.27 -12.66
CA VAL A 8 -5.45 -9.11 -13.12
C VAL A 8 -5.37 -9.37 -14.62
N THR A 9 -4.86 -8.41 -15.37
CA THR A 9 -4.58 -8.54 -16.79
C THR A 9 -3.08 -8.38 -17.04
N ILE A 10 -2.49 -9.28 -17.83
CA ILE A 10 -1.07 -9.25 -18.19
C ILE A 10 -0.93 -9.09 -19.69
N SER A 11 -0.10 -8.17 -20.14
CA SER A 11 0.17 -7.97 -21.58
C SER A 11 1.68 -7.78 -21.81
N PRO A 12 2.31 -8.62 -22.65
CA PRO A 12 1.73 -9.80 -23.33
C PRO A 12 1.42 -10.93 -22.33
N GLU A 13 0.38 -11.72 -22.60
CA GLU A 13 0.01 -12.89 -21.78
C GLU A 13 1.01 -14.03 -21.96
N THR A 14 1.59 -14.14 -23.15
CA THR A 14 2.57 -15.15 -23.51
C THR A 14 3.71 -14.57 -24.31
N ILE A 15 4.85 -15.19 -24.23
CA ILE A 15 6.00 -14.94 -25.10
C ILE A 15 6.49 -16.26 -25.72
N THR A 16 7.03 -16.17 -26.89
CA THR A 16 7.66 -17.32 -27.55
C THR A 16 9.14 -17.36 -27.18
N VAL A 17 9.59 -18.49 -26.70
CA VAL A 17 10.98 -18.70 -26.30
C VAL A 17 11.57 -19.94 -26.97
N VAL A 18 12.89 -19.96 -27.09
CA VAL A 18 13.66 -21.14 -27.58
C VAL A 18 14.68 -21.50 -26.51
N ALA A 19 14.85 -22.80 -26.29
CA ALA A 19 15.95 -23.34 -25.50
C ALA A 19 17.23 -23.38 -26.34
N GLN A 20 18.36 -23.19 -25.73
CA GLN A 20 19.66 -23.47 -26.31
C GLN A 20 19.89 -24.99 -26.39
N GLU A 21 20.73 -25.40 -27.32
CA GLU A 21 21.04 -26.82 -27.56
C GLU A 21 21.61 -27.45 -26.28
N GLY A 22 20.96 -28.52 -25.79
CA GLY A 22 21.32 -29.18 -24.52
C GLY A 22 20.38 -28.89 -23.33
N GLU A 23 19.44 -27.96 -23.44
CA GLU A 23 18.40 -27.73 -22.42
C GLU A 23 17.16 -28.60 -22.74
N GLU A 24 16.82 -29.49 -21.79
CA GLU A 24 15.73 -30.46 -21.99
C GLU A 24 14.33 -29.93 -21.74
N ALA A 25 14.18 -28.80 -21.02
CA ALA A 25 12.86 -28.29 -20.64
C ALA A 25 12.74 -26.76 -20.75
N LEU A 26 11.75 -26.33 -21.54
CA LEU A 26 11.30 -24.93 -21.53
C LEU A 26 10.41 -24.65 -20.31
N PRO A 27 10.53 -23.48 -19.69
CA PRO A 27 9.65 -23.11 -18.61
C PRO A 27 8.21 -22.96 -19.11
N SER A 28 7.24 -23.48 -18.36
CA SER A 28 5.82 -23.31 -18.65
C SER A 28 5.28 -21.93 -18.26
N ALA A 29 6.01 -21.25 -17.38
CA ALA A 29 5.67 -19.91 -16.90
C ALA A 29 6.93 -19.14 -16.48
N ILE A 30 6.88 -17.82 -16.59
CA ILE A 30 7.93 -16.89 -16.16
C ILE A 30 7.35 -16.01 -15.08
N SER A 31 8.01 -16.00 -13.92
CA SER A 31 7.62 -15.09 -12.82
C SER A 31 8.04 -13.67 -13.16
N LEU A 32 7.10 -12.73 -13.06
CA LEU A 32 7.35 -11.30 -13.25
C LEU A 32 7.73 -10.59 -11.93
N GLY A 33 7.21 -11.07 -10.80
CA GLY A 33 7.41 -10.45 -9.50
C GLY A 33 6.20 -10.64 -8.59
N THR A 34 6.19 -9.88 -7.49
CA THR A 34 5.11 -9.86 -6.50
C THR A 34 4.57 -8.44 -6.35
N ILE A 35 3.27 -8.31 -6.20
CA ILE A 35 2.59 -7.05 -5.90
C ILE A 35 1.82 -7.24 -4.59
N GLU A 36 2.14 -6.41 -3.59
CA GLU A 36 1.45 -6.40 -2.32
C GLU A 36 0.14 -5.61 -2.47
N LEU A 37 -1.00 -6.31 -2.43
CA LEU A 37 -2.31 -5.71 -2.67
C LEU A 37 -2.72 -4.70 -1.58
N GLU A 38 -2.10 -4.76 -0.42
CA GLU A 38 -2.36 -3.82 0.69
C GLU A 38 -1.87 -2.40 0.37
N ASP A 39 -0.85 -2.28 -0.47
CA ASP A 39 -0.30 -0.99 -0.89
C ASP A 39 -0.97 -0.43 -2.16
N VAL A 40 -1.85 -1.20 -2.79
CA VAL A 40 -2.54 -0.80 -4.01
C VAL A 40 -3.84 -0.08 -3.66
N LEU A 41 -3.88 1.23 -3.83
CA LEU A 41 -5.03 2.07 -3.43
C LEU A 41 -6.24 1.96 -4.39
N GLY A 42 -6.02 1.60 -5.64
CA GLY A 42 -7.08 1.48 -6.65
C GLY A 42 -6.55 0.88 -7.94
N ASP A 43 -7.31 1.02 -9.02
CA ASP A 43 -6.93 0.54 -10.34
C ASP A 43 -5.59 1.12 -10.77
N THR A 44 -4.68 0.24 -11.16
CA THR A 44 -3.31 0.64 -11.50
C THR A 44 -2.64 -0.35 -12.45
N SER A 45 -1.49 0.04 -12.99
CA SER A 45 -0.68 -0.82 -13.84
C SER A 45 0.79 -0.73 -13.47
N TYR A 46 1.45 -1.87 -13.49
CA TYR A 46 2.89 -2.02 -13.26
C TYR A 46 3.57 -2.54 -14.51
N SER A 47 4.82 -2.14 -14.72
CA SER A 47 5.67 -2.66 -15.80
C SER A 47 6.80 -3.48 -15.19
N PHE A 48 6.87 -4.75 -15.55
CA PHE A 48 7.89 -5.67 -15.08
C PHE A 48 8.82 -6.09 -16.22
N PRO A 49 10.13 -6.11 -16.01
CA PRO A 49 11.05 -6.68 -16.98
C PRO A 49 10.85 -8.20 -17.05
N ILE A 50 10.78 -8.73 -18.28
CA ILE A 50 10.70 -10.17 -18.50
C ILE A 50 12.11 -10.75 -18.40
N LYS A 51 12.37 -11.48 -17.32
CA LYS A 51 13.67 -12.14 -17.08
C LYS A 51 13.58 -13.60 -17.47
N LEU A 52 14.25 -13.96 -18.54
CA LEU A 52 14.31 -15.35 -19.00
C LEU A 52 15.33 -16.15 -18.17
N PRO A 53 15.06 -17.43 -17.89
CA PRO A 53 16.02 -18.32 -17.27
C PRO A 53 17.30 -18.47 -18.12
N ALA A 54 18.37 -18.95 -17.51
CA ALA A 54 19.58 -19.30 -18.24
C ALA A 54 19.29 -20.38 -19.28
N GLY A 55 19.90 -20.27 -20.45
CA GLY A 55 19.68 -21.20 -21.55
C GLY A 55 18.39 -20.98 -22.35
N VAL A 56 17.59 -19.97 -22.01
CA VAL A 56 16.36 -19.63 -22.71
C VAL A 56 16.46 -18.24 -23.33
N THR A 57 16.09 -18.11 -24.59
CA THR A 57 16.09 -16.82 -25.29
C THR A 57 14.73 -16.56 -25.94
N ALA A 58 14.36 -15.27 -26.07
CA ALA A 58 13.16 -14.86 -26.77
C ALA A 58 13.30 -15.12 -28.29
N TRP A 59 12.25 -15.63 -28.90
CA TRP A 59 12.19 -15.83 -30.34
C TRP A 59 11.63 -14.60 -31.05
N GLY A 60 12.41 -14.02 -31.96
CA GLY A 60 12.01 -12.87 -32.73
C GLY A 60 11.97 -11.56 -31.90
N GLU A 61 11.34 -10.53 -32.46
CA GLU A 61 11.12 -9.25 -31.78
C GLU A 61 9.91 -9.36 -30.87
N GLN A 62 10.15 -9.36 -29.55
CA GLN A 62 9.11 -9.42 -28.54
C GLN A 62 9.37 -8.35 -27.46
N SER A 63 8.31 -8.01 -26.72
CA SER A 63 8.43 -7.08 -25.61
C SER A 63 9.38 -7.62 -24.54
N ARG A 64 10.25 -6.75 -24.05
CA ARG A 64 11.14 -7.04 -22.90
C ARG A 64 10.46 -6.74 -21.56
N TYR A 65 9.27 -6.18 -21.60
CA TYR A 65 8.50 -5.81 -20.44
C TYR A 65 7.07 -6.35 -20.56
N ALA A 66 6.53 -6.79 -19.45
CA ALA A 66 5.12 -7.12 -19.30
C ALA A 66 4.41 -6.06 -18.47
N ARG A 67 3.25 -5.62 -18.94
CA ARG A 67 2.37 -4.74 -18.16
C ARG A 67 1.39 -5.61 -17.42
N VAL A 68 1.33 -5.42 -16.11
CA VAL A 68 0.34 -6.04 -15.22
C VAL A 68 -0.64 -4.97 -14.78
N SER A 69 -1.89 -5.09 -15.16
CA SER A 69 -2.97 -4.18 -14.78
C SER A 69 -3.85 -4.84 -13.73
N LEU A 70 -4.13 -4.10 -12.67
CA LEU A 70 -5.01 -4.49 -11.57
C LEU A 70 -6.25 -3.61 -11.60
N THR A 71 -7.42 -4.23 -11.54
CA THR A 71 -8.70 -3.54 -11.40
C THR A 71 -9.51 -4.14 -10.24
N PHE A 72 -10.30 -3.29 -9.57
CA PHE A 72 -11.10 -3.66 -8.41
C PHE A 72 -12.56 -3.28 -8.63
N PRO A 73 -13.30 -4.01 -9.50
CA PRO A 73 -14.59 -3.57 -10.04
C PRO A 73 -15.70 -3.44 -8.98
N GLN A 74 -15.55 -4.10 -7.83
CA GLN A 74 -16.55 -4.08 -6.76
C GLN A 74 -16.12 -3.27 -5.52
N LEU A 75 -14.90 -2.75 -5.52
CA LEU A 75 -14.34 -2.03 -4.39
C LEU A 75 -14.20 -0.55 -4.71
N VAL A 76 -14.53 0.28 -3.72
CA VAL A 76 -14.26 1.71 -3.76
C VAL A 76 -13.24 2.08 -2.71
N THR A 77 -12.46 3.10 -2.99
CA THR A 77 -11.50 3.68 -2.07
C THR A 77 -11.97 5.06 -1.65
N ARG A 78 -11.99 5.32 -0.35
CA ARG A 78 -12.39 6.61 0.23
C ARG A 78 -11.32 7.11 1.18
N GLN A 79 -11.12 8.42 1.20
CA GLN A 79 -10.27 9.09 2.16
C GLN A 79 -11.10 9.59 3.33
N LEU A 80 -10.69 9.24 4.55
CA LEU A 80 -11.29 9.70 5.79
C LEU A 80 -10.35 10.67 6.50
N ALA A 81 -10.87 11.82 6.94
CA ALA A 81 -10.12 12.79 7.72
C ALA A 81 -10.27 12.47 9.21
N VAL A 82 -9.22 11.98 9.85
CA VAL A 82 -9.20 11.63 11.27
C VAL A 82 -8.61 12.79 12.06
N GLU A 83 -9.43 13.41 12.90
CA GLU A 83 -9.02 14.57 13.73
C GLU A 83 -8.47 14.15 15.10
N GLN A 84 -8.86 12.95 15.57
CA GLN A 84 -8.45 12.44 16.87
C GLN A 84 -7.10 11.72 16.76
N ILE A 85 -6.03 12.45 17.07
CA ILE A 85 -4.67 11.95 17.09
C ILE A 85 -4.20 11.88 18.55
N ALA A 86 -3.96 10.66 19.04
CA ALA A 86 -3.46 10.43 20.39
C ALA A 86 -1.92 10.46 20.39
N LEU A 87 -1.34 11.30 21.22
CA LEU A 87 0.10 11.39 21.43
C LEU A 87 0.49 10.58 22.66
N GLN A 88 1.47 9.71 22.53
CA GLN A 88 1.98 8.86 23.60
C GLN A 88 3.44 9.19 23.87
N ASN A 89 3.88 8.95 25.12
CA ASN A 89 5.27 9.09 25.55
C ASN A 89 5.86 10.49 25.30
N ILE A 90 5.08 11.55 25.58
CA ILE A 90 5.56 12.93 25.47
C ILE A 90 6.75 13.09 26.43
N PRO A 91 7.91 13.58 25.95
CA PRO A 91 9.08 13.77 26.82
C PRO A 91 8.78 14.70 27.99
N GLN A 92 9.30 14.37 29.17
CA GLN A 92 9.06 15.15 30.40
C GLN A 92 9.55 16.59 30.24
N GLY A 93 8.70 17.56 30.61
CA GLY A 93 8.99 18.99 30.51
C GLY A 93 8.74 19.57 29.11
N TYR A 94 8.08 18.84 28.24
CA TYR A 94 7.68 19.32 26.92
C TYR A 94 6.17 19.17 26.71
N ASP A 95 5.60 20.12 25.96
CA ASP A 95 4.26 20.04 25.40
C ASP A 95 4.35 19.73 23.91
N ALA A 96 3.51 18.83 23.43
CA ALA A 96 3.46 18.49 22.02
C ALA A 96 2.33 19.24 21.30
N ALA A 97 2.70 20.11 20.37
CA ALA A 97 1.76 20.86 19.54
C ALA A 97 1.65 20.21 18.15
N LEU A 98 0.50 19.60 17.86
CA LEU A 98 0.19 19.07 16.53
C LEU A 98 0.10 20.21 15.51
N VAL A 99 0.89 20.11 14.44
CA VAL A 99 0.79 20.96 13.26
C VAL A 99 -0.22 20.36 12.27
N SER A 100 -0.21 19.03 12.14
CA SER A 100 -1.24 18.29 11.39
C SER A 100 -2.52 18.22 12.22
N LYS A 101 -3.52 19.01 11.87
CA LYS A 101 -4.82 19.03 12.59
C LYS A 101 -5.63 17.76 12.35
N GLN A 102 -5.39 17.08 11.25
CA GLN A 102 -6.06 15.85 10.84
C GLN A 102 -5.11 14.98 10.05
N LEU A 103 -5.34 13.68 10.07
CA LEU A 103 -4.66 12.69 9.25
C LEU A 103 -5.63 12.11 8.25
N TYR A 104 -5.27 12.15 6.98
CA TYR A 104 -6.05 11.51 5.93
C TYR A 104 -5.68 10.04 5.81
N VAL A 105 -6.66 9.17 6.03
CA VAL A 105 -6.52 7.72 5.99
C VAL A 105 -7.32 7.17 4.83
N TRP A 106 -6.70 6.36 4.00
CA TRP A 106 -7.37 5.69 2.90
C TRP A 106 -7.97 4.37 3.38
N VAL A 107 -9.22 4.14 3.06
CA VAL A 107 -9.96 2.90 3.30
C VAL A 107 -10.52 2.36 2.00
N ARG A 108 -10.56 1.05 1.85
CA ARG A 108 -11.12 0.37 0.68
C ARG A 108 -12.07 -0.74 1.13
N GLY A 109 -13.16 -0.88 0.42
CA GLY A 109 -14.17 -1.90 0.66
C GLY A 109 -15.32 -1.76 -0.33
N ARG A 110 -16.38 -2.53 -0.12
CA ARG A 110 -17.62 -2.35 -0.88
C ARG A 110 -18.17 -0.96 -0.66
N GLN A 111 -18.79 -0.40 -1.68
CA GLN A 111 -19.28 0.99 -1.67
C GLN A 111 -20.20 1.27 -0.48
N ASP A 112 -21.18 0.40 -0.24
CA ASP A 112 -22.16 0.53 0.85
C ASP A 112 -21.50 0.60 2.23
N LEU A 113 -20.48 -0.20 2.45
CA LEU A 113 -19.72 -0.25 3.71
C LEU A 113 -18.83 0.97 3.89
N VAL A 114 -18.13 1.36 2.83
CA VAL A 114 -17.20 2.50 2.86
C VAL A 114 -17.93 3.84 3.03
N GLU A 115 -19.11 3.99 2.41
CA GLU A 115 -19.95 5.19 2.55
C GLU A 115 -20.50 5.34 3.97
N ALA A 116 -20.79 4.23 4.65
CA ALA A 116 -21.29 4.21 6.03
C ALA A 116 -20.22 4.48 7.10
N LEU A 117 -18.94 4.54 6.75
CA LEU A 117 -17.86 4.75 7.71
C LEU A 117 -17.83 6.17 8.26
N ASP A 118 -17.70 6.25 9.60
CA ASP A 118 -17.41 7.49 10.31
C ASP A 118 -15.90 7.58 10.62
N PRO A 119 -15.23 8.72 10.33
CA PRO A 119 -13.82 8.94 10.71
C PRO A 119 -13.52 8.68 12.19
N ASN A 120 -14.51 8.88 13.07
CA ASN A 120 -14.39 8.63 14.51
C ASN A 120 -14.24 7.13 14.87
N GLN A 121 -14.47 6.22 13.93
CA GLN A 121 -14.22 4.79 14.10
C GLN A 121 -12.73 4.45 13.99
N LEU A 122 -11.92 5.37 13.46
CA LEU A 122 -10.48 5.23 13.39
C LEU A 122 -9.80 5.87 14.61
N GLN A 123 -8.69 5.29 15.02
CA GLN A 123 -7.80 5.81 16.04
C GLN A 123 -6.41 5.97 15.45
N VAL A 124 -5.82 7.13 15.67
CA VAL A 124 -4.44 7.45 15.28
C VAL A 124 -3.61 7.62 16.53
N GLU A 125 -2.53 6.86 16.63
CA GLU A 125 -1.58 6.92 17.75
C GLU A 125 -0.20 7.29 17.22
N VAL A 126 0.48 8.18 17.93
CA VAL A 126 1.84 8.62 17.62
C VAL A 126 2.69 8.47 18.88
N ASP A 127 3.75 7.69 18.78
CA ASP A 127 4.71 7.50 19.86
C ASP A 127 5.84 8.52 19.73
N LEU A 128 6.06 9.29 20.79
CA LEU A 128 7.07 10.33 20.88
C LEU A 128 8.28 9.93 21.74
N SER A 129 8.45 8.65 22.04
CA SER A 129 9.58 8.15 22.84
C SER A 129 10.94 8.49 22.24
N GLU A 130 11.03 8.57 20.90
CA GLU A 130 12.24 8.93 20.16
C GLU A 130 12.28 10.39 19.69
N ALA A 131 11.40 11.23 20.25
CA ALA A 131 11.33 12.63 19.85
C ALA A 131 12.58 13.41 20.23
N GLY A 132 13.16 14.12 19.25
CA GLY A 132 14.26 15.07 19.50
C GLY A 132 13.79 16.24 20.33
N LYS A 133 14.64 16.72 21.26
CA LYS A 133 14.35 17.90 22.08
C LYS A 133 14.53 19.18 21.25
N GLY A 134 13.51 20.02 21.17
CA GLY A 134 13.56 21.31 20.47
C GLY A 134 12.23 21.68 19.83
N ASP A 135 12.06 22.98 19.52
CA ASP A 135 10.84 23.53 18.90
C ASP A 135 10.84 23.40 17.36
N GLU A 136 11.64 22.51 16.82
CA GLU A 136 11.69 22.24 15.37
C GLU A 136 10.48 21.39 14.94
N LEU A 137 10.09 21.56 13.67
CA LEU A 137 9.07 20.72 13.07
C LEU A 137 9.60 19.31 12.86
N GLN A 138 8.97 18.34 13.50
CA GLN A 138 9.32 16.93 13.42
C GLN A 138 8.17 16.13 12.84
N ARG A 139 8.49 15.06 12.11
CA ARG A 139 7.52 14.11 11.57
C ARG A 139 7.69 12.76 12.25
N PHE A 140 6.59 12.20 12.72
CA PHE A 140 6.56 10.91 13.40
C PHE A 140 5.64 9.95 12.66
N PRO A 141 6.00 8.68 12.62
CA PRO A 141 5.10 7.65 12.10
C PRO A 141 3.83 7.59 12.96
N ALA A 142 2.71 7.46 12.30
CA ALA A 142 1.40 7.35 12.93
C ALA A 142 0.85 5.93 12.72
N LYS A 143 0.44 5.29 13.80
CA LYS A 143 -0.26 4.01 13.77
C LYS A 143 -1.75 4.26 13.67
N VAL A 144 -2.37 3.73 12.63
CA VAL A 144 -3.81 3.83 12.39
C VAL A 144 -4.47 2.49 12.69
N THR A 145 -5.49 2.50 13.52
CA THR A 145 -6.24 1.30 13.92
C THR A 145 -7.74 1.58 13.98
N TRP A 146 -8.55 0.53 13.97
CA TRP A 146 -9.99 0.63 14.18
C TRP A 146 -10.33 0.60 15.67
N LYS A 147 -11.19 1.49 16.12
CA LYS A 147 -11.81 1.41 17.44
C LYS A 147 -12.83 0.27 17.44
N GLY A 148 -12.62 -0.74 18.24
CA GLY A 148 -13.54 -1.88 18.32
C GLY A 148 -13.29 -3.01 17.32
N GLY A 149 -12.18 -2.96 16.59
CA GLY A 149 -11.76 -3.97 15.62
C GLY A 149 -12.05 -3.60 14.17
N GLU A 150 -11.40 -4.28 13.25
CA GLU A 150 -11.52 -4.07 11.81
C GLU A 150 -12.93 -4.50 11.33
N PRO A 151 -13.68 -3.61 10.64
CA PRO A 151 -14.97 -3.99 10.05
C PRO A 151 -14.77 -5.03 8.94
N GLU A 152 -15.66 -6.02 8.88
CA GLU A 152 -15.62 -7.00 7.80
C GLU A 152 -15.83 -6.33 6.45
N GLY A 153 -15.00 -6.68 5.48
CA GLY A 153 -15.09 -6.16 4.10
C GLY A 153 -14.53 -4.76 3.89
N VAL A 154 -13.89 -4.17 4.90
CA VAL A 154 -13.20 -2.86 4.78
C VAL A 154 -11.78 -2.99 5.30
N LYS A 155 -10.84 -2.36 4.59
CA LYS A 155 -9.42 -2.34 4.95
C LYS A 155 -8.85 -0.93 4.96
N ILE A 156 -7.97 -0.66 5.94
CA ILE A 156 -7.10 0.51 5.90
C ILE A 156 -6.02 0.26 4.85
N MET A 157 -5.83 1.23 3.94
CA MET A 157 -4.87 1.13 2.85
C MET A 157 -3.63 1.95 3.17
N GLY A 158 -2.46 1.46 2.73
CA GLY A 158 -1.17 2.08 3.00
C GLY A 158 -0.62 1.74 4.39
N THR A 159 0.70 1.74 4.50
CA THR A 159 1.44 1.36 5.72
C THR A 159 2.20 2.52 6.34
N HIS A 160 2.33 3.64 5.62
CA HIS A 160 3.19 4.76 5.99
C HIS A 160 2.40 6.04 6.22
N TYR A 161 1.77 6.14 7.39
CA TYR A 161 1.15 7.37 7.84
C TYR A 161 2.11 8.15 8.74
N SER A 162 2.10 9.46 8.64
CA SER A 162 2.91 10.33 9.51
C SER A 162 2.19 11.61 9.86
N VAL A 163 2.49 12.14 11.03
CA VAL A 163 2.00 13.44 11.49
C VAL A 163 3.18 14.38 11.77
N ALA A 164 2.94 15.67 11.57
CA ALA A 164 3.89 16.72 11.90
C ALA A 164 3.50 17.39 13.21
N LEU A 165 4.46 17.57 14.11
CA LEU A 165 4.29 18.25 15.39
C LEU A 165 5.54 19.02 15.80
N ARG A 166 5.41 19.87 16.81
CA ARG A 166 6.51 20.57 17.49
C ARG A 166 6.45 20.27 18.98
N LEU A 167 7.62 20.07 19.57
CA LEU A 167 7.76 19.99 21.02
C LEU A 167 8.14 21.38 21.56
N LYS A 168 7.35 21.90 22.48
CA LYS A 168 7.60 23.17 23.17
C LYS A 168 7.98 22.91 24.61
N GLN A 169 8.98 23.61 25.09
CA GLN A 169 9.41 23.57 26.48
C GLN A 169 8.59 24.56 27.30
#